data_11ac56452253d91b84a8905a69a0d2cf
#
_entry.id   11ac56452253d91b84a8905a69a0d2cf
#
_cell.length_a   1.000
_cell.length_b   1.000
_cell.length_c   1.000
_cell.angle_alpha   90.00
_cell.angle_beta   90.00
_cell.angle_gamma   90.00
#
_symmetry.space_group_name_H-M   'P 1'
#
loop_
_entity.id
_entity.type
_entity.pdbx_description
1 polymer ?
#
loop_
_entity_poly.entity_id
_entity_poly.type
_entity_poly.pdbx_seq_one_letter_code
_entity_poly.pdbx_strand_id
1 'polypeptide(L)'
;MLYTALFVALVAQRVAQVQATACNATSPCPASAPCCSEYGFCGDGHFCLGGCNPFASNTLDSCKPMPLCQDAEYSFPNNDRILSNSTQFDGNATEYDWVVDKGSIFNTNQTGGELAMILTEDNGGTRISSTRYMHYGTVTANLKTGKWGGVVTAFITMSDIKDEIDWEFPGGATTEAQSNFFWQGVIPDSTHGATQKDLSDTFENYHAYTIDWQPDHITFSIDGNEVRTVKASDFVDGNGGSQFPNTPSRIQLSLWPAGIDSMPEGTVQWAGGKINWDDPDYTSAGHFYALVKSVSVKCADPETPSANDTSYIYESNASTPSIAMSNHSTLLNGAGRTMMVGTSMDLTLGLVAVGGAVVAMMI
;
A
#
# COMPACT_ATOMS: atom_id res chain seq x y z
N MET A 1 -55.13 49.33 -9.77
CA MET A 1 -54.06 48.65 -9.00
C MET A 1 -53.89 47.27 -9.55
N LEU A 2 -52.87 47.10 -10.41
CA LEU A 2 -52.52 45.76 -10.98
C LEU A 2 -51.48 45.11 -10.06
N TYR A 3 -51.79 43.94 -9.55
CA TYR A 3 -50.85 43.06 -8.85
C TYR A 3 -50.19 42.12 -9.86
N THR A 4 -48.90 42.32 -10.11
CA THR A 4 -48.07 41.42 -10.91
C THR A 4 -47.51 40.33 -9.97
N ALA A 5 -47.98 39.10 -10.11
CA ALA A 5 -47.43 37.96 -9.39
C ALA A 5 -46.19 37.47 -10.11
N LEU A 6 -45.03 37.55 -9.44
CA LEU A 6 -43.76 37.00 -9.92
C LEU A 6 -43.68 35.51 -9.54
N PHE A 7 -43.77 34.60 -10.53
CA PHE A 7 -43.49 33.19 -10.34
C PHE A 7 -41.98 32.97 -10.38
N VAL A 8 -41.39 32.69 -9.22
CA VAL A 8 -40.01 32.20 -9.14
C VAL A 8 -40.04 30.68 -9.32
N ALA A 9 -39.61 30.21 -10.50
CA ALA A 9 -39.41 28.81 -10.78
C ALA A 9 -38.09 28.36 -10.11
N LEU A 10 -38.17 27.62 -9.00
CA LEU A 10 -37.05 26.92 -8.41
C LEU A 10 -36.69 25.70 -9.31
N VAL A 11 -35.64 25.84 -10.10
CA VAL A 11 -35.01 24.73 -10.79
C VAL A 11 -34.19 23.95 -9.75
N ALA A 12 -34.76 22.88 -9.21
CA ALA A 12 -34.02 21.93 -8.40
C ALA A 12 -33.06 21.16 -9.30
N GLN A 13 -31.79 21.58 -9.34
CA GLN A 13 -30.74 20.80 -9.92
C GLN A 13 -30.54 19.53 -9.06
N ARG A 14 -30.98 18.39 -9.57
CA ARG A 14 -30.62 17.09 -9.01
C ARG A 14 -29.13 16.89 -9.31
N VAL A 15 -28.26 17.15 -8.32
CA VAL A 15 -26.90 16.65 -8.34
C VAL A 15 -27.03 15.11 -8.26
N ALA A 16 -26.81 14.44 -9.39
CA ALA A 16 -26.66 13.00 -9.38
C ALA A 16 -25.43 12.68 -8.52
N GLN A 17 -25.65 12.12 -7.35
CA GLN A 17 -24.56 11.52 -6.59
C GLN A 17 -24.00 10.38 -7.45
N VAL A 18 -22.80 10.57 -8.01
CA VAL A 18 -22.06 9.49 -8.64
C VAL A 18 -21.60 8.59 -7.50
N GLN A 19 -22.35 7.52 -7.26
CA GLN A 19 -21.98 6.49 -6.32
C GLN A 19 -20.87 5.68 -6.98
N ALA A 20 -19.67 5.64 -6.39
CA ALA A 20 -18.58 4.82 -6.90
C ALA A 20 -19.04 3.35 -6.91
N THR A 21 -18.90 2.70 -8.07
CA THR A 21 -19.26 1.28 -8.23
C THR A 21 -18.20 0.43 -7.55
N ALA A 22 -18.61 -0.40 -6.59
CA ALA A 22 -17.70 -1.35 -5.96
C ALA A 22 -17.34 -2.49 -6.92
N CYS A 23 -16.14 -3.03 -6.79
CA CYS A 23 -15.62 -4.13 -7.62
C CYS A 23 -14.96 -5.23 -6.78
N ASN A 24 -15.06 -6.43 -7.29
CA ASN A 24 -14.36 -7.64 -6.82
C ASN A 24 -14.35 -8.69 -7.94
N ALA A 25 -13.71 -9.84 -7.73
CA ALA A 25 -13.59 -10.89 -8.74
C ALA A 25 -14.93 -11.45 -9.26
N THR A 26 -16.03 -11.37 -8.47
CA THR A 26 -17.37 -11.81 -8.87
C THR A 26 -18.24 -10.69 -9.44
N SER A 27 -17.81 -9.44 -9.28
CA SER A 27 -18.49 -8.24 -9.78
C SER A 27 -17.45 -7.27 -10.35
N PRO A 28 -16.91 -7.57 -11.54
CA PRO A 28 -15.85 -6.76 -12.14
C PRO A 28 -16.38 -5.39 -12.63
N CYS A 29 -15.46 -4.49 -12.87
CA CYS A 29 -15.75 -3.15 -13.33
C CYS A 29 -16.36 -3.12 -14.74
N PRO A 30 -17.30 -2.18 -15.02
CA PRO A 30 -17.84 -1.98 -16.36
C PRO A 30 -16.82 -1.26 -17.26
N ALA A 31 -17.00 -1.37 -18.59
CA ALA A 31 -16.13 -0.72 -19.58
C ALA A 31 -16.08 0.81 -19.47
N SER A 32 -17.11 1.46 -18.88
CA SER A 32 -17.14 2.91 -18.65
C SER A 32 -16.29 3.41 -17.50
N ALA A 33 -15.86 2.50 -16.58
CA ALA A 33 -14.97 2.75 -15.46
C ALA A 33 -14.14 1.48 -15.25
N PRO A 34 -13.15 1.19 -16.12
CA PRO A 34 -12.66 -0.17 -16.35
C PRO A 34 -11.74 -0.72 -15.26
N CYS A 35 -11.18 0.13 -14.41
CA CYS A 35 -10.13 -0.26 -13.47
C CYS A 35 -10.67 -0.37 -12.05
N CYS A 36 -10.42 -1.51 -11.40
CA CYS A 36 -10.73 -1.74 -10.00
C CYS A 36 -9.54 -1.32 -9.13
N SER A 37 -9.67 -0.23 -8.39
CA SER A 37 -8.62 0.26 -7.50
C SER A 37 -8.34 -0.71 -6.35
N GLU A 38 -7.22 -0.53 -5.66
CA GLU A 38 -6.86 -1.29 -4.45
C GLU A 38 -7.93 -1.23 -3.33
N TYR A 39 -8.78 -0.21 -3.37
CA TYR A 39 -9.88 -0.02 -2.42
C TYR A 39 -11.20 -0.68 -2.86
N GLY A 40 -11.21 -1.38 -3.99
CA GLY A 40 -12.41 -2.08 -4.49
C GLY A 40 -13.45 -1.17 -5.14
N PHE A 41 -13.03 -0.07 -5.77
CA PHE A 41 -13.91 0.85 -6.49
C PHE A 41 -13.49 0.99 -7.95
N CYS A 42 -14.49 1.02 -8.84
CA CYS A 42 -14.28 1.19 -10.26
C CYS A 42 -14.00 2.65 -10.62
N GLY A 43 -13.06 2.85 -11.53
CA GLY A 43 -12.69 4.17 -12.06
C GLY A 43 -11.85 4.07 -13.32
N ASP A 44 -11.28 5.19 -13.72
CA ASP A 44 -10.34 5.35 -14.82
C ASP A 44 -9.11 6.17 -14.35
N GLY A 45 -8.22 6.50 -15.27
CA GLY A 45 -7.04 7.31 -14.95
C GLY A 45 -6.16 6.66 -13.88
N HIS A 46 -5.95 7.34 -12.75
CA HIS A 46 -5.10 6.86 -11.66
C HIS A 46 -5.61 5.56 -11.00
N PHE A 47 -6.91 5.22 -11.13
CA PHE A 47 -7.43 3.92 -10.69
C PHE A 47 -6.81 2.73 -11.44
N CYS A 48 -6.25 2.99 -12.63
CA CYS A 48 -5.61 1.97 -13.47
C CYS A 48 -4.12 1.80 -13.17
N LEU A 49 -3.57 2.58 -12.24
CA LEU A 49 -2.18 2.49 -11.78
C LEU A 49 -2.09 1.73 -10.45
N GLY A 50 -0.93 1.68 -9.87
CA GLY A 50 -0.55 0.94 -8.68
C GLY A 50 -1.66 0.46 -7.75
N GLY A 51 -1.77 -0.84 -7.53
CA GLY A 51 -2.85 -1.48 -6.78
C GLY A 51 -4.13 -1.72 -7.58
N CYS A 52 -4.15 -1.45 -8.90
CA CYS A 52 -5.25 -1.81 -9.77
C CYS A 52 -5.39 -3.33 -9.87
N ASN A 53 -6.51 -3.90 -9.39
CA ASN A 53 -6.74 -5.33 -9.43
C ASN A 53 -7.23 -5.79 -10.81
N PRO A 54 -6.42 -6.50 -11.61
CA PRO A 54 -6.79 -6.91 -12.97
C PRO A 54 -7.93 -7.93 -12.99
N PHE A 55 -8.09 -8.73 -11.91
CA PHE A 55 -9.12 -9.77 -11.82
C PHE A 55 -10.51 -9.22 -11.46
N ALA A 56 -10.55 -8.01 -10.94
CA ALA A 56 -11.76 -7.28 -10.61
C ALA A 56 -12.00 -6.09 -11.57
N SER A 57 -11.13 -5.87 -12.53
CA SER A 57 -11.24 -4.87 -13.57
C SER A 57 -12.06 -5.39 -14.76
N ASN A 58 -12.38 -4.53 -15.73
CA ASN A 58 -13.19 -4.90 -16.91
C ASN A 58 -12.53 -6.02 -17.75
N THR A 59 -11.21 -5.89 -17.97
CA THR A 59 -10.35 -6.88 -18.62
C THR A 59 -8.99 -6.89 -17.91
N LEU A 60 -8.16 -7.91 -18.14
CA LEU A 60 -6.80 -7.96 -17.62
C LEU A 60 -5.96 -6.74 -18.04
N ASP A 61 -6.19 -6.24 -19.26
CA ASP A 61 -5.47 -5.09 -19.83
C ASP A 61 -6.05 -3.74 -19.40
N SER A 62 -7.09 -3.71 -18.55
CA SER A 62 -7.62 -2.45 -18.01
C SER A 62 -6.65 -1.75 -17.11
N CYS A 63 -5.95 -2.49 -16.23
CA CYS A 63 -4.87 -1.97 -15.44
C CYS A 63 -3.64 -1.66 -16.29
N LYS A 64 -2.90 -0.63 -15.94
CA LYS A 64 -1.63 -0.31 -16.59
C LYS A 64 -0.57 -1.35 -16.24
N PRO A 65 0.33 -1.67 -17.18
CA PRO A 65 1.48 -2.51 -16.88
C PRO A 65 2.31 -1.98 -15.70
N MET A 66 2.83 -2.87 -14.90
CA MET A 66 3.61 -2.57 -13.71
C MET A 66 5.07 -2.29 -14.07
N PRO A 67 5.65 -1.11 -13.72
CA PRO A 67 7.07 -0.82 -13.99
C PRO A 67 8.00 -1.90 -13.43
N LEU A 68 8.94 -2.40 -14.25
CA LEU A 68 9.91 -3.43 -13.85
C LEU A 68 10.72 -3.03 -12.62
N CYS A 69 11.16 -4.03 -11.87
CA CYS A 69 12.16 -3.91 -10.83
C CYS A 69 13.43 -3.25 -11.35
N GLN A 70 14.09 -2.51 -10.50
CA GLN A 70 15.42 -1.97 -10.71
C GLN A 70 16.21 -2.03 -9.41
N ASP A 71 17.41 -2.56 -9.44
CA ASP A 71 18.34 -2.49 -8.31
C ASP A 71 18.52 -1.03 -7.88
N ALA A 72 18.31 -0.74 -6.61
CA ALA A 72 18.34 0.62 -6.11
C ALA A 72 18.74 0.70 -4.63
N GLU A 73 19.31 1.84 -4.26
CA GLU A 73 19.52 2.26 -2.88
C GLU A 73 18.82 3.61 -2.70
N TYR A 74 17.67 3.59 -2.02
CA TYR A 74 16.89 4.79 -1.73
C TYR A 74 17.31 5.35 -0.38
N SER A 75 17.99 6.48 -0.37
CA SER A 75 18.17 7.33 0.81
C SER A 75 17.22 8.52 0.69
N PHE A 76 16.91 9.16 1.81
CA PHE A 76 15.93 10.25 1.86
C PHE A 76 16.59 11.59 2.26
N PRO A 77 17.53 12.12 1.45
CA PRO A 77 18.17 13.41 1.76
C PRO A 77 17.18 14.58 1.68
N ASN A 78 16.11 14.41 0.89
CA ASN A 78 14.98 15.30 0.72
C ASN A 78 13.78 14.49 0.19
N ASN A 79 12.66 15.15 -0.14
CA ASN A 79 11.47 14.51 -0.68
C ASN A 79 11.29 14.69 -2.21
N ASP A 80 12.32 15.12 -2.94
CA ASP A 80 12.21 15.49 -4.37
C ASP A 80 11.77 14.33 -5.27
N ARG A 81 12.09 13.08 -4.88
CA ARG A 81 11.72 11.88 -5.61
C ARG A 81 10.48 11.17 -5.04
N ILE A 82 9.74 11.85 -4.15
CA ILE A 82 8.48 11.36 -3.58
C ILE A 82 7.35 12.23 -4.06
N LEU A 83 6.44 11.68 -4.86
CA LEU A 83 5.23 12.40 -5.26
C LEU A 83 4.26 12.44 -4.08
N SER A 84 3.89 13.65 -3.67
CA SER A 84 3.10 13.89 -2.46
C SER A 84 1.63 13.42 -2.53
N ASN A 85 1.16 13.03 -3.72
CA ASN A 85 -0.22 12.58 -3.93
C ASN A 85 -0.28 11.56 -5.08
N SER A 86 -0.57 10.30 -4.76
CA SER A 86 -0.65 9.20 -5.73
C SER A 86 -1.68 9.43 -6.85
N THR A 87 -2.72 10.24 -6.61
CA THR A 87 -3.71 10.56 -7.66
C THR A 87 -3.15 11.43 -8.79
N GLN A 88 -1.98 12.02 -8.60
CA GLN A 88 -1.26 12.81 -9.62
C GLN A 88 -0.19 11.98 -10.35
N PHE A 89 0.04 10.75 -9.93
CA PHE A 89 0.97 9.86 -10.58
C PHE A 89 0.43 9.45 -11.95
N ASP A 90 1.27 9.56 -12.97
CA ASP A 90 0.92 9.25 -14.36
C ASP A 90 1.53 7.94 -14.89
N GLY A 91 2.17 7.17 -14.00
CA GLY A 91 2.85 5.92 -14.35
C GLY A 91 4.33 6.07 -14.65
N ASN A 92 4.91 7.29 -14.54
CA ASN A 92 6.32 7.55 -14.83
C ASN A 92 7.24 7.21 -13.64
N ALA A 93 7.66 5.96 -13.54
CA ALA A 93 8.59 5.49 -12.52
C ALA A 93 10.03 6.00 -12.69
N THR A 94 10.34 6.79 -13.74
CA THR A 94 11.64 7.45 -13.87
C THR A 94 11.68 8.82 -13.21
N GLU A 95 10.53 9.45 -13.00
CA GLU A 95 10.40 10.76 -12.37
C GLU A 95 10.33 10.66 -10.84
N TYR A 96 9.59 9.68 -10.32
CA TYR A 96 9.42 9.47 -8.89
C TYR A 96 9.76 8.04 -8.50
N ASP A 97 10.43 7.86 -7.37
CA ASP A 97 10.70 6.53 -6.79
C ASP A 97 9.53 6.07 -5.91
N TRP A 98 8.86 7.03 -5.27
CA TRP A 98 7.79 6.79 -4.30
C TRP A 98 6.60 7.70 -4.54
N VAL A 99 5.42 7.24 -4.12
CA VAL A 99 4.19 8.03 -4.08
C VAL A 99 3.58 7.97 -2.68
N VAL A 100 3.00 9.08 -2.23
CA VAL A 100 2.20 9.10 -1.00
C VAL A 100 0.79 8.68 -1.36
N ASP A 101 0.37 7.50 -0.89
CA ASP A 101 -0.97 6.98 -1.11
C ASP A 101 -1.98 7.68 -0.21
N LYS A 102 -1.59 7.92 1.04
CA LYS A 102 -2.36 8.71 2.03
C LYS A 102 -1.46 9.30 3.10
N GLY A 103 -2.00 10.25 3.84
CA GLY A 103 -1.33 10.85 5.00
C GLY A 103 -0.31 11.91 4.64
N SER A 104 0.72 12.04 5.47
CA SER A 104 1.71 13.12 5.39
C SER A 104 3.11 12.61 5.71
N ILE A 105 4.08 13.14 5.00
CA ILE A 105 5.50 12.88 5.23
C ILE A 105 6.24 14.19 5.44
N PHE A 106 7.35 14.15 6.17
CA PHE A 106 8.35 15.20 6.12
C PHE A 106 9.76 14.61 6.10
N ASN A 107 10.75 15.47 5.81
CA ASN A 107 12.15 15.10 5.89
C ASN A 107 12.77 15.73 7.14
N THR A 108 13.47 14.95 7.95
CA THR A 108 14.06 15.45 9.21
C THR A 108 15.22 16.42 8.97
N ASN A 109 15.81 16.42 7.79
CA ASN A 109 17.05 17.16 7.45
C ASN A 109 18.22 16.87 8.41
N GLN A 110 18.13 15.78 9.16
CA GLN A 110 19.22 15.29 9.99
C GLN A 110 20.26 14.57 9.12
N THR A 111 21.44 14.34 9.61
CA THR A 111 22.59 13.67 8.98
C THR A 111 22.27 12.80 7.76
N GLY A 112 22.22 13.39 6.55
CA GLY A 112 21.88 12.71 5.31
C GLY A 112 20.38 12.63 4.99
N GLY A 113 19.51 13.15 5.87
CA GLY A 113 18.07 13.11 5.75
C GLY A 113 17.44 11.79 6.18
N GLU A 114 16.19 11.87 6.63
CA GLU A 114 15.36 10.73 6.99
C GLU A 114 13.93 11.03 6.58
N LEU A 115 13.22 10.05 6.07
CA LEU A 115 11.79 10.14 5.82
C LEU A 115 11.04 9.89 7.13
N ALA A 116 10.23 10.86 7.54
CA ALA A 116 9.29 10.70 8.65
C ALA A 116 7.88 10.48 8.11
N MET A 117 7.27 9.35 8.48
CA MET A 117 5.86 9.08 8.28
C MET A 117 5.07 9.58 9.48
N ILE A 118 3.97 10.29 9.24
CA ILE A 118 3.22 11.02 10.25
C ILE A 118 1.85 10.40 10.46
N LEU A 119 1.47 10.23 11.73
CA LEU A 119 0.13 9.83 12.12
C LEU A 119 -0.49 10.89 13.03
N THR A 120 -1.64 11.42 12.61
CA THR A 120 -2.50 12.28 13.41
C THR A 120 -3.89 11.66 13.52
N GLU A 121 -4.68 12.15 14.47
CA GLU A 121 -6.07 11.71 14.63
C GLU A 121 -6.88 11.91 13.34
N ASP A 122 -6.60 13.01 12.60
CA ASP A 122 -7.36 13.39 11.39
C ASP A 122 -6.86 12.72 10.10
N ASN A 123 -5.54 12.40 9.98
CA ASN A 123 -4.98 11.92 8.71
C ASN A 123 -5.12 10.40 8.47
N GLY A 124 -5.51 9.65 9.51
CA GLY A 124 -5.66 8.19 9.41
C GLY A 124 -4.36 7.44 9.13
N GLY A 125 -3.22 8.05 9.47
CA GLY A 125 -1.88 7.53 9.24
C GLY A 125 -1.34 7.80 7.84
N THR A 126 -0.10 7.37 7.61
CA THR A 126 0.63 7.59 6.35
C THR A 126 1.00 6.27 5.71
N ARG A 127 0.83 6.18 4.39
CA ARG A 127 1.39 5.11 3.56
C ARG A 127 2.06 5.71 2.32
N ILE A 128 3.26 5.22 2.03
CA ILE A 128 3.95 5.46 0.77
C ILE A 128 4.22 4.14 0.06
N SER A 129 4.16 4.15 -1.26
CA SER A 129 4.45 2.98 -2.10
C SER A 129 5.55 3.29 -3.11
N SER A 130 6.38 2.28 -3.41
CA SER A 130 7.31 2.38 -4.55
C SER A 130 6.52 2.51 -5.87
N THR A 131 7.12 3.20 -6.84
CA THR A 131 6.54 3.29 -8.19
C THR A 131 6.87 2.07 -9.04
N ARG A 132 7.94 1.35 -8.71
CA ARG A 132 8.35 0.10 -9.34
C ARG A 132 7.88 -1.09 -8.55
N TYR A 133 7.69 -2.19 -9.25
CA TYR A 133 7.31 -3.48 -8.70
C TYR A 133 8.52 -4.39 -8.62
N MET A 134 8.57 -5.24 -7.62
CA MET A 134 9.55 -6.32 -7.46
C MET A 134 8.84 -7.65 -7.70
N HIS A 135 9.41 -8.49 -8.57
CA HIS A 135 8.95 -9.88 -8.79
C HIS A 135 10.08 -10.82 -8.37
N TYR A 136 10.10 -11.13 -7.09
CA TYR A 136 11.20 -11.73 -6.35
C TYR A 136 12.41 -10.81 -6.18
N GLY A 137 13.23 -11.12 -5.19
CA GLY A 137 14.42 -10.36 -4.85
C GLY A 137 14.53 -10.07 -3.37
N THR A 138 15.49 -9.23 -3.03
CA THR A 138 15.75 -8.85 -1.64
C THR A 138 15.46 -7.36 -1.47
N VAL A 139 14.61 -7.03 -0.49
CA VAL A 139 14.40 -5.65 -0.07
C VAL A 139 14.74 -5.50 1.40
N THR A 140 15.48 -4.44 1.74
CA THR A 140 15.84 -4.11 3.12
C THR A 140 15.43 -2.69 3.44
N ALA A 141 14.65 -2.49 4.49
CA ALA A 141 14.34 -1.18 5.06
C ALA A 141 15.12 -0.96 6.35
N ASN A 142 15.85 0.15 6.42
CA ASN A 142 16.53 0.59 7.64
C ASN A 142 15.67 1.67 8.29
N LEU A 143 14.98 1.32 9.39
CA LEU A 143 13.96 2.18 9.97
C LEU A 143 13.94 2.12 11.52
N LYS A 144 13.32 3.15 12.11
CA LYS A 144 12.86 3.21 13.50
C LYS A 144 11.34 3.22 13.51
N THR A 145 10.76 2.45 14.42
CA THR A 145 9.30 2.28 14.52
C THR A 145 8.65 3.35 15.40
N GLY A 146 7.33 3.42 15.40
CA GLY A 146 6.58 4.06 16.48
C GLY A 146 6.69 3.28 17.79
N LYS A 147 6.36 3.94 18.93
CA LYS A 147 6.39 3.34 20.29
C LYS A 147 5.05 3.38 21.02
N TRP A 148 4.01 3.91 20.40
CA TRP A 148 2.73 4.16 21.05
C TRP A 148 1.75 3.03 20.82
N GLY A 149 1.09 2.56 21.88
CA GLY A 149 0.06 1.53 21.78
C GLY A 149 -1.04 1.93 20.79
N GLY A 150 -1.51 0.98 19.97
CA GLY A 150 -2.48 1.22 18.91
C GLY A 150 -1.91 1.83 17.63
N VAL A 151 -0.64 2.25 17.62
CA VAL A 151 0.07 2.76 16.43
C VAL A 151 0.96 1.63 15.90
N VAL A 152 0.82 1.31 14.62
CA VAL A 152 1.60 0.25 13.98
C VAL A 152 2.46 0.84 12.87
N THR A 153 3.75 0.54 12.88
CA THR A 153 4.65 0.75 11.75
C THR A 153 4.66 -0.51 10.91
N ALA A 154 4.65 -0.41 9.58
CA ALA A 154 4.76 -1.55 8.70
C ALA A 154 5.72 -1.28 7.54
N PHE A 155 6.42 -2.33 7.14
CA PHE A 155 7.22 -2.44 5.93
C PHE A 155 6.82 -3.72 5.22
N ILE A 156 6.16 -3.59 4.08
CA ILE A 156 5.55 -4.72 3.38
C ILE A 156 5.87 -4.71 1.89
N THR A 157 5.61 -5.82 1.23
CA THR A 157 5.40 -5.88 -0.22
C THR A 157 3.94 -6.19 -0.49
N MET A 158 3.31 -5.51 -1.47
CA MET A 158 1.89 -5.67 -1.78
C MET A 158 1.68 -5.73 -3.29
N SER A 159 1.10 -6.83 -3.78
CA SER A 159 0.74 -6.97 -5.19
C SER A 159 -0.66 -6.41 -5.49
N ASP A 160 -0.95 -6.22 -6.79
CA ASP A 160 -2.24 -5.74 -7.25
C ASP A 160 -3.40 -6.72 -6.97
N ILE A 161 -3.10 -7.99 -6.74
CA ILE A 161 -4.07 -9.03 -6.35
C ILE A 161 -3.96 -9.45 -4.89
N LYS A 162 -3.19 -8.68 -4.08
CA LYS A 162 -3.07 -8.85 -2.63
C LYS A 162 -2.21 -10.04 -2.19
N ASP A 163 -1.17 -10.40 -2.95
CA ASP A 163 -0.03 -11.08 -2.35
C ASP A 163 0.71 -10.08 -1.48
N GLU A 164 1.01 -10.45 -0.23
CA GLU A 164 1.58 -9.57 0.78
C GLU A 164 2.67 -10.31 1.57
N ILE A 165 3.76 -9.63 1.88
CA ILE A 165 4.84 -10.11 2.75
C ILE A 165 5.20 -8.98 3.69
N ASP A 166 5.16 -9.24 5.02
CA ASP A 166 5.10 -8.19 6.03
C ASP A 166 6.23 -8.25 7.05
N TRP A 167 6.74 -7.07 7.38
CA TRP A 167 7.24 -6.72 8.68
C TRP A 167 6.28 -5.73 9.33
N GLU A 168 5.77 -6.07 10.54
CA GLU A 168 4.90 -5.21 11.32
C GLU A 168 5.42 -5.00 12.74
N PHE A 169 5.17 -3.79 13.27
CA PHE A 169 5.74 -3.34 14.53
C PHE A 169 4.64 -2.64 15.35
N PRO A 170 3.87 -3.38 16.17
CA PRO A 170 2.95 -2.78 17.12
C PRO A 170 3.71 -1.92 18.14
N GLY A 171 3.41 -0.63 18.21
CA GLY A 171 4.17 0.32 19.00
C GLY A 171 4.15 0.07 20.53
N GLY A 172 3.20 -0.74 21.01
CA GLY A 172 3.19 -1.20 22.42
C GLY A 172 4.31 -2.19 22.77
N ALA A 173 5.11 -2.66 21.79
CA ALA A 173 6.12 -3.71 21.96
C ALA A 173 7.41 -3.38 21.19
N THR A 174 8.15 -2.36 21.63
CA THR A 174 9.35 -1.84 20.93
C THR A 174 10.58 -2.75 20.98
N THR A 175 10.49 -3.94 21.54
CA THR A 175 11.56 -4.96 21.54
C THR A 175 11.20 -6.17 20.69
N GLU A 176 10.17 -6.04 19.85
CA GLU A 176 9.66 -7.12 19.02
C GLU A 176 9.46 -6.65 17.57
N ALA A 177 9.58 -7.57 16.61
CA ALA A 177 9.18 -7.41 15.22
C ALA A 177 8.33 -8.61 14.82
N GLN A 178 7.31 -8.38 13.99
CA GLN A 178 6.44 -9.46 13.52
C GLN A 178 6.59 -9.61 12.01
N SER A 179 6.73 -10.86 11.55
CA SER A 179 6.78 -11.21 10.14
C SER A 179 5.59 -12.04 9.76
N ASN A 180 5.01 -11.80 8.58
CA ASN A 180 3.85 -12.52 8.10
C ASN A 180 3.85 -12.58 6.56
N PHE A 181 2.90 -13.29 5.97
CA PHE A 181 2.56 -13.20 4.55
C PHE A 181 1.11 -13.60 4.32
N PHE A 182 0.53 -13.10 3.23
CA PHE A 182 -0.79 -13.47 2.73
C PHE A 182 -0.72 -13.76 1.23
N TRP A 183 -1.52 -14.71 0.78
CA TRP A 183 -1.69 -15.05 -0.61
C TRP A 183 -3.04 -14.53 -1.12
N GLN A 184 -3.01 -13.65 -2.11
CA GLN A 184 -4.19 -13.07 -2.79
C GLN A 184 -5.26 -12.54 -1.82
N GLY A 185 -4.84 -11.98 -0.68
CA GLY A 185 -5.72 -11.43 0.33
C GLY A 185 -6.59 -12.46 1.06
N VAL A 186 -6.28 -13.74 0.94
CA VAL A 186 -6.98 -14.81 1.68
C VAL A 186 -6.51 -14.80 3.12
N ILE A 187 -7.46 -14.64 4.05
CA ILE A 187 -7.18 -14.76 5.48
C ILE A 187 -7.15 -16.24 5.82
N PRO A 188 -6.01 -16.78 6.28
CA PRO A 188 -5.91 -18.19 6.63
C PRO A 188 -6.62 -18.48 7.96
N ASP A 189 -7.07 -19.74 8.16
CA ASP A 189 -7.67 -20.20 9.43
C ASP A 189 -6.70 -20.07 10.63
N SER A 190 -5.41 -20.19 10.37
CA SER A 190 -4.33 -19.94 11.33
C SER A 190 -3.35 -18.92 10.74
N THR A 191 -2.97 -17.92 11.51
CA THR A 191 -2.02 -16.93 11.06
C THR A 191 -0.70 -17.56 10.63
N HIS A 192 -0.11 -17.04 9.55
CA HIS A 192 1.26 -17.36 9.13
C HIS A 192 2.28 -16.48 9.86
N GLY A 193 1.84 -15.63 10.80
CA GLY A 193 2.65 -14.68 11.53
C GLY A 193 3.63 -15.34 12.51
N ALA A 194 4.77 -14.69 12.73
CA ALA A 194 5.74 -15.03 13.76
C ALA A 194 6.31 -13.78 14.41
N THR A 195 6.57 -13.83 15.72
CA THR A 195 7.14 -12.72 16.47
C THR A 195 8.61 -12.99 16.78
N GLN A 196 9.49 -12.09 16.37
CA GLN A 196 10.90 -12.05 16.72
C GLN A 196 11.04 -11.15 17.95
N LYS A 197 11.67 -11.67 19.01
CA LYS A 197 11.80 -11.01 20.32
C LYS A 197 13.25 -10.63 20.62
N ASP A 198 13.41 -9.95 21.75
CA ASP A 198 14.72 -9.59 22.31
C ASP A 198 15.55 -8.66 21.41
N LEU A 199 14.85 -7.82 20.61
CA LEU A 199 15.51 -6.74 19.88
C LEU A 199 15.91 -5.60 20.83
N SER A 200 16.90 -4.81 20.43
CA SER A 200 17.06 -3.49 21.06
C SER A 200 15.85 -2.63 20.72
N ASP A 201 15.57 -1.62 21.53
CA ASP A 201 14.40 -0.77 21.35
C ASP A 201 14.34 -0.22 19.92
N THR A 202 13.29 -0.59 19.17
CA THR A 202 13.11 -0.31 17.74
C THR A 202 12.72 1.14 17.48
N PHE A 203 12.23 1.87 18.50
CA PHE A 203 11.99 3.30 18.42
C PHE A 203 13.30 4.09 18.63
N GLU A 204 14.15 3.66 19.54
CA GLU A 204 15.42 4.36 19.85
C GLU A 204 16.54 4.00 18.85
N ASN A 205 16.50 2.81 18.24
CA ASN A 205 17.56 2.29 17.40
C ASN A 205 17.07 2.00 15.99
N TYR A 206 17.92 2.29 15.00
CA TYR A 206 17.73 1.79 13.65
C TYR A 206 18.05 0.30 13.58
N HIS A 207 17.17 -0.44 12.94
CA HIS A 207 17.39 -1.83 12.52
C HIS A 207 17.17 -1.97 11.03
N ALA A 208 17.92 -2.88 10.41
CA ALA A 208 17.77 -3.25 9.01
C ALA A 208 16.87 -4.49 8.93
N TYR A 209 15.63 -4.30 8.49
CA TYR A 209 14.66 -5.38 8.27
C TYR A 209 14.69 -5.81 6.82
N THR A 210 14.92 -7.10 6.57
CA THR A 210 15.07 -7.64 5.22
C THR A 210 13.99 -8.66 4.94
N ILE A 211 13.42 -8.58 3.73
CA ILE A 211 12.61 -9.60 3.07
C ILE A 211 13.44 -10.10 1.88
N ASP A 212 13.90 -11.35 1.91
CA ASP A 212 14.46 -12.04 0.75
C ASP A 212 13.38 -12.99 0.22
N TRP A 213 12.75 -12.59 -0.87
CA TRP A 213 11.62 -13.28 -1.48
C TRP A 213 12.07 -13.97 -2.74
N GLN A 214 11.98 -15.29 -2.73
CA GLN A 214 12.33 -16.19 -3.83
C GLN A 214 11.11 -17.05 -4.24
N PRO A 215 11.11 -17.68 -5.42
CA PRO A 215 9.99 -18.51 -5.87
C PRO A 215 9.63 -19.65 -4.92
N ASP A 216 10.60 -20.17 -4.17
CA ASP A 216 10.47 -21.34 -3.31
C ASP A 216 10.51 -21.03 -1.80
N HIS A 217 10.87 -19.80 -1.42
CA HIS A 217 10.94 -19.40 -0.01
C HIS A 217 10.87 -17.89 0.19
N ILE A 218 10.55 -17.49 1.43
CA ILE A 218 10.75 -16.14 1.95
C ILE A 218 11.64 -16.24 3.17
N THR A 219 12.76 -15.50 3.18
CA THR A 219 13.62 -15.37 4.36
C THR A 219 13.51 -13.97 4.93
N PHE A 220 13.24 -13.90 6.23
CA PHE A 220 13.21 -12.67 7.01
C PHE A 220 14.51 -12.55 7.80
N SER A 221 15.15 -11.37 7.73
CA SER A 221 16.38 -11.09 8.48
C SER A 221 16.30 -9.75 9.19
N ILE A 222 16.98 -9.65 10.35
CA ILE A 222 17.14 -8.42 11.12
C ILE A 222 18.63 -8.18 11.30
N ASP A 223 19.11 -7.00 10.92
CA ASP A 223 20.54 -6.60 10.99
C ASP A 223 21.48 -7.64 10.34
N GLY A 224 21.04 -8.22 9.21
CA GLY A 224 21.77 -9.22 8.45
C GLY A 224 21.72 -10.64 9.04
N ASN A 225 21.02 -10.85 10.16
CA ASN A 225 20.84 -12.18 10.74
C ASN A 225 19.49 -12.76 10.31
N GLU A 226 19.49 -13.95 9.71
CA GLU A 226 18.26 -14.68 9.41
C GLU A 226 17.54 -15.04 10.72
N VAL A 227 16.25 -14.68 10.79
CA VAL A 227 15.39 -14.92 11.95
C VAL A 227 14.24 -15.85 11.63
N ARG A 228 13.90 -16.02 10.34
CA ARG A 228 12.82 -16.88 9.88
C ARG A 228 12.97 -17.21 8.41
N THR A 229 12.70 -18.48 8.03
CA THR A 229 12.50 -18.90 6.64
C THR A 229 11.18 -19.65 6.51
N VAL A 230 10.39 -19.28 5.48
CA VAL A 230 9.11 -19.88 5.12
C VAL A 230 9.26 -20.50 3.74
N LYS A 231 8.85 -21.77 3.56
CA LYS A 231 8.98 -22.47 2.28
C LYS A 231 7.63 -22.54 1.56
N ALA A 232 7.62 -22.26 0.27
CA ALA A 232 6.42 -22.34 -0.57
C ALA A 232 5.81 -23.75 -0.57
N SER A 233 6.64 -24.80 -0.45
CA SER A 233 6.19 -26.21 -0.39
C SER A 233 5.28 -26.51 0.80
N ASP A 234 5.29 -25.71 1.85
CA ASP A 234 4.50 -25.89 3.07
C ASP A 234 3.08 -25.31 2.91
N PHE A 235 2.84 -24.54 1.82
CA PHE A 235 1.60 -23.81 1.55
C PHE A 235 1.01 -24.20 0.19
N VAL A 236 0.57 -25.42 0.10
CA VAL A 236 -0.14 -25.97 -1.08
C VAL A 236 -1.55 -26.36 -0.69
N ASP A 237 -2.52 -26.07 -1.56
CA ASP A 237 -3.91 -26.51 -1.35
C ASP A 237 -4.08 -28.03 -1.55
N GLY A 238 -5.29 -28.53 -1.26
CA GLY A 238 -5.59 -29.96 -1.41
C GLY A 238 -5.51 -30.49 -2.85
N ASN A 239 -5.36 -29.61 -3.85
CA ASN A 239 -5.22 -29.93 -5.26
C ASN A 239 -3.77 -29.71 -5.77
N GLY A 240 -2.85 -29.32 -4.88
CA GLY A 240 -1.46 -29.01 -5.22
C GLY A 240 -1.23 -27.61 -5.76
N GLY A 241 -2.23 -26.72 -5.68
CA GLY A 241 -2.09 -25.30 -6.02
C GLY A 241 -1.28 -24.54 -4.96
N SER A 242 -0.38 -23.67 -5.38
CA SER A 242 0.40 -22.86 -4.46
C SER A 242 -0.47 -21.76 -3.83
N GLN A 243 -0.35 -21.57 -2.51
CA GLN A 243 -0.91 -20.48 -1.72
C GLN A 243 0.21 -19.60 -1.16
N PHE A 244 1.16 -19.25 -2.00
CA PHE A 244 2.36 -18.52 -1.65
C PHE A 244 2.50 -17.29 -2.55
N PRO A 245 2.95 -16.11 -2.06
CA PRO A 245 3.12 -14.91 -2.85
C PRO A 245 3.97 -15.14 -4.09
N ASN A 246 3.45 -14.79 -5.28
CA ASN A 246 4.10 -15.07 -6.55
C ASN A 246 3.83 -14.02 -7.64
N THR A 247 3.30 -12.85 -7.26
CA THR A 247 2.98 -11.79 -8.22
C THR A 247 3.73 -10.50 -7.92
N PRO A 248 4.12 -9.71 -8.95
CA PRO A 248 4.87 -8.49 -8.77
C PRO A 248 4.24 -7.56 -7.74
N SER A 249 5.03 -7.07 -6.81
CA SER A 249 4.57 -6.34 -5.64
C SER A 249 5.28 -5.00 -5.49
N ARG A 250 4.56 -3.95 -5.07
CA ARG A 250 5.16 -2.69 -4.65
C ARG A 250 5.67 -2.81 -3.22
N ILE A 251 6.75 -2.11 -2.92
CA ILE A 251 7.22 -1.92 -1.56
C ILE A 251 6.37 -0.84 -0.93
N GLN A 252 5.84 -1.09 0.26
CA GLN A 252 5.05 -0.11 1.01
C GLN A 252 5.63 0.09 2.40
N LEU A 253 5.64 1.34 2.82
CA LEU A 253 6.01 1.76 4.17
C LEU A 253 4.82 2.52 4.76
N SER A 254 4.42 2.18 5.97
CA SER A 254 3.27 2.81 6.60
C SER A 254 3.42 3.01 8.11
N LEU A 255 2.70 4.00 8.59
CA LEU A 255 2.41 4.22 10.01
C LEU A 255 0.89 4.36 10.12
N TRP A 256 0.21 3.42 10.76
CA TRP A 256 -1.24 3.34 10.68
C TRP A 256 -1.90 3.17 12.06
N PRO A 257 -3.15 3.69 12.22
CA PRO A 257 -3.87 3.63 13.48
C PRO A 257 -4.65 2.30 13.58
N ALA A 258 -4.06 1.30 14.22
CA ALA A 258 -4.73 0.03 14.52
C ALA A 258 -5.63 0.13 15.76
N GLY A 259 -5.32 1.07 16.67
CA GLY A 259 -6.03 1.25 17.95
C GLY A 259 -7.18 2.26 17.90
N ILE A 260 -8.04 2.20 16.87
CA ILE A 260 -9.22 3.09 16.73
C ILE A 260 -10.53 2.30 16.77
N ASP A 261 -11.65 2.99 17.05
CA ASP A 261 -12.98 2.35 17.26
C ASP A 261 -13.52 1.62 16.03
N SER A 262 -13.08 1.98 14.82
CA SER A 262 -13.50 1.32 13.59
C SER A 262 -12.77 0.01 13.29
N MET A 263 -11.71 -0.29 14.04
CA MET A 263 -10.94 -1.55 13.88
C MET A 263 -11.55 -2.68 14.70
N PRO A 264 -11.42 -3.95 14.24
CA PRO A 264 -11.81 -5.11 15.01
C PRO A 264 -11.10 -5.15 16.38
N GLU A 265 -11.80 -5.62 17.41
CA GLU A 265 -11.25 -5.66 18.77
C GLU A 265 -9.93 -6.45 18.84
N GLY A 266 -9.82 -7.56 18.10
CA GLY A 266 -8.58 -8.35 18.04
C GLY A 266 -7.40 -7.55 17.48
N THR A 267 -7.62 -6.71 16.48
CA THR A 267 -6.60 -5.81 15.91
C THR A 267 -6.19 -4.74 16.93
N VAL A 268 -7.16 -4.15 17.62
CA VAL A 268 -6.88 -3.16 18.68
C VAL A 268 -6.05 -3.78 19.80
N GLN A 269 -6.41 -4.98 20.25
CA GLN A 269 -5.66 -5.70 21.31
C GLN A 269 -4.26 -6.07 20.84
N TRP A 270 -4.11 -6.59 19.62
CA TRP A 270 -2.83 -6.93 19.01
C TRP A 270 -1.88 -5.72 18.91
N ALA A 271 -2.42 -4.56 18.59
CA ALA A 271 -1.66 -3.32 18.45
C ALA A 271 -1.25 -2.67 19.81
N GLY A 272 -1.62 -3.28 20.95
CA GLY A 272 -1.33 -2.76 22.28
C GLY A 272 -2.42 -1.87 22.87
N GLY A 273 -3.65 -1.94 22.32
CA GLY A 273 -4.81 -1.22 22.81
C GLY A 273 -5.21 -0.01 21.96
N LYS A 274 -6.07 0.83 22.50
CA LYS A 274 -6.48 2.07 21.81
C LYS A 274 -5.37 3.11 21.82
N ILE A 275 -5.32 3.93 20.77
CA ILE A 275 -4.41 5.07 20.71
C ILE A 275 -4.78 6.08 21.78
N ASN A 276 -3.77 6.52 22.56
CA ASN A 276 -3.90 7.63 23.51
C ASN A 276 -3.55 8.94 22.79
N TRP A 277 -4.57 9.65 22.30
CA TRP A 277 -4.37 10.96 21.66
C TRP A 277 -3.98 12.09 22.63
N ASP A 278 -4.13 11.85 23.96
CA ASP A 278 -3.65 12.74 25.03
C ASP A 278 -2.20 12.42 25.48
N ASP A 279 -1.51 11.53 24.76
CA ASP A 279 -0.11 11.21 25.05
C ASP A 279 0.76 12.48 25.02
N PRO A 280 1.67 12.67 25.99
CA PRO A 280 2.53 13.85 26.05
C PRO A 280 3.37 14.08 24.79
N ASP A 281 3.82 13.01 24.12
CA ASP A 281 4.55 13.13 22.85
C ASP A 281 3.66 13.67 21.76
N TYR A 282 2.41 13.17 21.65
CA TYR A 282 1.44 13.64 20.67
C TYR A 282 1.03 15.09 20.94
N THR A 283 0.67 15.42 22.17
CA THR A 283 0.22 16.78 22.53
C THR A 283 1.33 17.81 22.35
N SER A 284 2.60 17.41 22.49
CA SER A 284 3.77 18.28 22.27
C SER A 284 4.11 18.45 20.78
N ALA A 285 4.09 17.36 19.99
CA ALA A 285 4.51 17.37 18.59
C ALA A 285 3.36 17.55 17.60
N GLY A 286 2.10 17.30 18.01
CA GLY A 286 0.91 17.28 17.17
C GLY A 286 0.79 16.02 16.32
N HIS A 287 1.67 15.03 16.49
CA HIS A 287 1.67 13.80 15.71
C HIS A 287 2.49 12.69 16.37
N PHE A 288 2.21 11.44 15.99
CA PHE A 288 3.11 10.30 16.12
C PHE A 288 3.92 10.13 14.83
N TYR A 289 5.05 9.42 14.89
CA TYR A 289 5.94 9.24 13.75
C TYR A 289 6.69 7.90 13.77
N ALA A 290 7.16 7.51 12.59
CA ALA A 290 8.21 6.51 12.37
C ALA A 290 9.22 7.08 11.38
N LEU A 291 10.48 6.64 11.45
CA LEU A 291 11.58 7.17 10.64
C LEU A 291 12.14 6.09 9.72
N VAL A 292 12.35 6.43 8.46
CA VAL A 292 13.00 5.57 7.48
C VAL A 292 14.28 6.24 6.99
N LYS A 293 15.40 5.57 7.21
CA LYS A 293 16.73 6.05 6.80
C LYS A 293 17.05 5.68 5.37
N SER A 294 16.79 4.43 4.98
CA SER A 294 17.02 3.94 3.61
C SER A 294 16.19 2.71 3.32
N VAL A 295 16.00 2.46 2.01
CA VAL A 295 15.47 1.21 1.48
C VAL A 295 16.38 0.75 0.34
N SER A 296 16.90 -0.48 0.41
CA SER A 296 17.67 -1.09 -0.67
C SER A 296 16.86 -2.18 -1.36
N VAL A 297 16.99 -2.27 -2.67
CA VAL A 297 16.30 -3.26 -3.52
C VAL A 297 17.30 -3.98 -4.38
N LYS A 298 17.23 -5.31 -4.38
CA LYS A 298 17.98 -6.21 -5.25
C LYS A 298 16.99 -7.11 -5.98
N CYS A 299 16.83 -6.89 -7.27
CA CYS A 299 15.89 -7.65 -8.09
C CYS A 299 16.39 -9.09 -8.34
N ALA A 300 15.46 -10.05 -8.39
CA ALA A 300 15.76 -11.44 -8.72
C ALA A 300 14.63 -12.05 -9.59
N ASP A 301 14.25 -11.31 -10.63
CA ASP A 301 13.23 -11.76 -11.58
C ASP A 301 13.52 -13.20 -12.06
N PRO A 302 12.47 -14.04 -12.25
CA PRO A 302 12.65 -15.42 -12.69
C PRO A 302 13.33 -15.53 -14.06
N GLU A 303 13.15 -14.51 -14.88
CA GLU A 303 13.74 -14.37 -16.19
C GLU A 303 14.52 -13.05 -16.29
N THR A 304 15.60 -13.04 -17.05
CA THR A 304 16.34 -11.80 -17.28
C THR A 304 15.57 -10.90 -18.25
N PRO A 305 15.25 -9.64 -17.86
CA PRO A 305 14.58 -8.72 -18.76
C PRO A 305 15.37 -8.51 -20.06
N SER A 306 14.68 -8.48 -21.20
CA SER A 306 15.27 -8.04 -22.44
C SER A 306 15.50 -6.53 -22.42
N ALA A 307 16.35 -6.04 -23.32
CA ALA A 307 16.66 -4.59 -23.43
C ALA A 307 15.44 -3.70 -23.71
N ASN A 308 14.33 -4.30 -24.20
CA ASN A 308 13.11 -3.59 -24.54
C ASN A 308 12.01 -3.71 -23.47
N ASP A 309 12.19 -4.58 -22.48
CA ASP A 309 11.19 -4.78 -21.44
C ASP A 309 11.19 -3.62 -20.47
N THR A 310 10.01 -3.09 -20.17
CA THR A 310 9.81 -1.94 -19.30
C THR A 310 8.79 -2.20 -18.19
N SER A 311 8.05 -3.32 -18.28
CA SER A 311 6.94 -3.60 -17.40
C SER A 311 6.65 -5.09 -17.24
N TYR A 312 5.95 -5.43 -16.14
CA TYR A 312 5.27 -6.72 -16.01
C TYR A 312 3.81 -6.59 -16.41
N ILE A 313 3.23 -7.68 -16.91
CA ILE A 313 1.79 -7.82 -17.23
C ILE A 313 1.28 -9.16 -16.70
N TYR A 314 0.00 -9.20 -16.35
CA TYR A 314 -0.72 -10.44 -16.10
C TYR A 314 -1.18 -11.05 -17.43
N GLU A 315 -0.83 -12.30 -17.69
CA GLU A 315 -1.26 -13.03 -18.89
C GLU A 315 -2.49 -13.90 -18.63
N SER A 316 -2.75 -14.25 -17.37
CA SER A 316 -3.89 -15.07 -16.99
C SER A 316 -4.46 -14.68 -15.63
N ASN A 317 -5.72 -15.01 -15.40
CA ASN A 317 -6.43 -14.87 -14.14
C ASN A 317 -6.59 -16.22 -13.41
N ALA A 318 -5.66 -17.14 -13.63
CA ALA A 318 -5.64 -18.41 -12.91
C ALA A 318 -5.36 -18.20 -11.42
N SER A 319 -5.62 -19.20 -10.59
CA SER A 319 -5.26 -19.17 -9.16
C SER A 319 -3.76 -18.95 -8.92
N THR A 320 -2.92 -19.41 -9.84
CA THR A 320 -1.51 -19.05 -9.94
C THR A 320 -1.34 -18.30 -11.26
N PRO A 321 -1.38 -16.96 -11.24
CA PRO A 321 -1.31 -16.17 -12.45
C PRO A 321 0.04 -16.31 -13.14
N SER A 322 0.04 -16.33 -14.47
CA SER A 322 1.27 -16.14 -15.24
C SER A 322 1.57 -14.65 -15.38
N ILE A 323 2.82 -14.30 -15.15
CA ILE A 323 3.37 -12.96 -15.28
C ILE A 323 4.38 -12.98 -16.42
N ALA A 324 4.28 -12.03 -17.34
CA ALA A 324 5.26 -11.82 -18.38
C ALA A 324 5.89 -10.43 -18.29
N MET A 325 7.13 -10.34 -18.79
CA MET A 325 7.75 -9.06 -19.07
C MET A 325 7.30 -8.52 -20.43
N SER A 326 7.17 -7.22 -20.54
CA SER A 326 6.69 -6.58 -21.75
C SER A 326 7.31 -5.20 -22.00
N ASN A 327 7.17 -4.71 -23.23
CA ASN A 327 7.52 -3.35 -23.61
C ASN A 327 6.31 -2.40 -23.60
N HIS A 328 5.23 -2.78 -22.97
CA HIS A 328 4.03 -1.96 -22.90
C HIS A 328 4.26 -0.76 -21.96
N SER A 329 3.73 0.39 -22.37
CA SER A 329 3.87 1.63 -21.62
C SER A 329 3.13 1.58 -20.29
N THR A 330 3.81 1.95 -19.22
CA THR A 330 3.23 2.12 -17.87
C THR A 330 2.47 3.43 -17.73
N LEU A 331 2.66 4.36 -18.68
CA LEU A 331 2.10 5.72 -18.60
C LEU A 331 0.59 5.73 -18.85
N LEU A 332 -0.12 6.59 -18.17
CA LEU A 332 -1.47 6.99 -18.56
C LEU A 332 -1.37 7.69 -19.91
N ASN A 333 -2.14 7.25 -20.92
CA ASN A 333 -2.18 7.91 -22.20
C ASN A 333 -2.63 9.35 -22.00
N GLY A 334 -1.81 10.32 -22.40
CA GLY A 334 -2.10 11.75 -22.30
C GLY A 334 -3.24 12.14 -23.24
N ALA A 335 -4.47 11.93 -22.83
CA ALA A 335 -5.59 12.75 -23.25
C ALA A 335 -5.49 14.01 -22.40
N GLY A 336 -4.97 15.08 -23.01
CA GLY A 336 -4.92 16.45 -22.57
C GLY A 336 -4.95 16.71 -21.06
N ARG A 337 -3.82 17.17 -20.49
CA ARG A 337 -3.84 17.96 -19.26
C ARG A 337 -4.79 19.17 -19.46
N THR A 338 -6.08 18.96 -19.27
CA THR A 338 -6.97 20.07 -18.94
C THR A 338 -6.66 20.36 -17.49
N MET A 339 -5.88 21.43 -17.25
CA MET A 339 -5.77 22.02 -15.93
C MET A 339 -7.20 22.38 -15.48
N MET A 340 -7.81 21.49 -14.71
CA MET A 340 -8.90 21.91 -13.85
C MET A 340 -8.27 22.73 -12.74
N VAL A 341 -8.40 24.04 -12.85
CA VAL A 341 -8.17 24.97 -11.75
C VAL A 341 -9.08 24.51 -10.63
N GLY A 342 -8.47 23.94 -9.57
CA GLY A 342 -9.17 23.34 -8.47
C GLY A 342 -9.96 24.36 -7.68
N THR A 343 -11.24 24.17 -7.61
CA THR A 343 -11.99 24.49 -6.40
C THR A 343 -11.83 23.30 -5.48
N SER A 344 -11.23 23.51 -4.31
CA SER A 344 -11.15 22.55 -3.22
C SER A 344 -12.55 22.01 -2.93
N MET A 345 -12.80 20.75 -3.30
CA MET A 345 -13.90 19.98 -2.76
C MET A 345 -13.36 19.19 -1.58
N ASP A 346 -13.71 19.64 -0.38
CA ASP A 346 -13.65 18.81 0.82
C ASP A 346 -14.47 17.53 0.57
N LEU A 347 -13.79 16.42 0.31
CA LEU A 347 -14.41 15.09 0.29
C LEU A 347 -14.54 14.65 1.76
N THR A 348 -15.63 14.99 2.40
CA THR A 348 -16.08 14.27 3.59
C THR A 348 -16.54 12.87 3.13
N LEU A 349 -15.68 11.87 3.31
CA LEU A 349 -16.02 10.45 3.16
C LEU A 349 -17.04 10.09 4.25
N GLY A 350 -18.32 10.05 3.87
CA GLY A 350 -19.35 9.42 4.69
C GLY A 350 -19.12 7.90 4.72
N LEU A 351 -18.67 7.39 5.85
CA LEU A 351 -18.63 5.97 6.17
C LEU A 351 -20.08 5.41 6.13
N VAL A 352 -20.41 4.65 5.09
CA VAL A 352 -21.55 3.74 5.10
C VAL A 352 -21.02 2.39 5.54
N ALA A 353 -21.30 2.02 6.79
CA ALA A 353 -21.09 0.68 7.32
C ALA A 353 -22.01 -0.29 6.58
N VAL A 354 -21.50 -1.05 5.62
CA VAL A 354 -22.12 -2.27 5.15
C VAL A 354 -21.50 -3.39 5.96
N GLY A 355 -22.31 -3.99 6.85
CA GLY A 355 -21.88 -5.10 7.68
C GLY A 355 -21.55 -6.32 6.82
N GLY A 356 -20.30 -6.72 6.86
CA GLY A 356 -19.74 -7.91 6.22
C GLY A 356 -18.24 -7.81 6.29
N ALA A 357 -17.64 -8.53 7.23
CA ALA A 357 -16.22 -8.81 7.44
C ALA A 357 -15.21 -8.01 6.56
N VAL A 358 -14.96 -6.77 6.91
CA VAL A 358 -13.75 -6.06 6.50
C VAL A 358 -12.76 -6.25 7.64
N VAL A 359 -12.14 -7.42 7.68
CA VAL A 359 -11.04 -7.71 8.59
C VAL A 359 -9.76 -7.52 7.78
N ALA A 360 -8.91 -6.65 8.28
CA ALA A 360 -7.47 -6.55 7.99
C ALA A 360 -7.08 -6.39 6.50
N MET A 361 -7.60 -5.39 5.82
CA MET A 361 -7.00 -4.87 4.60
C MET A 361 -7.01 -3.33 4.63
N MET A 362 -6.47 -2.76 5.68
CA MET A 362 -6.09 -1.36 5.76
C MET A 362 -4.64 -1.29 6.24
N ILE A 363 -3.76 -1.99 5.54
CA ILE A 363 -2.33 -1.68 5.60
C ILE A 363 -1.97 -0.86 4.38
#